data_d6af396e8841198676316d213fef1f2d
#
_entry.id   d6af396e8841198676316d213fef1f2d
#
_cell.length_a   1.000
_cell.length_b   1.000
_cell.length_c   1.000
_cell.angle_alpha   90.00
_cell.angle_beta   90.00
_cell.angle_gamma   90.00
#
_symmetry.space_group_name_H-M   'P 1'
#
loop_
_entity.id
_entity.type
_entity.pdbx_description
1 polymer ?
#
loop_
_entity_poly.entity_id
_entity_poly.type
_entity_poly.pdbx_seq_one_letter_code
_entity_poly.pdbx_strand_id
1 'polypeptide(L)'
;MPSVLNLKKSNCKNCHRCIRKCPVKSIRFTGHQAHIISDECILCGQCFVVCPQEAKEIIDDRERVGVMIQGEAPVIASFDPSFYACWEGCGANSVRKALIELGFTDAEETAIGATIVKREYERMLREAKQDVIITSACASLNLLIEKHFPELRQYLAPVVSPMIAHAMDIKRRMPEAKVVFIGPCVAKKQEYEGTCVDAVLTFEEFDQMRISAGIEIEHEFGESFPGRARSFPVTGGIIRSMDIPDTGYQCIATNGPKNCMNALNDLQNGNIHKCFIELAMCDGSCIEGPIMEKYINSPIRHIYSVWSNVGKEDFDVPQPEPEQLRTQYIGTPVHKKTPSEAEIREILSKLGKNTKADELNCGSCGYNTCRDKAIAIYRGTADYSMCLPFIMDKAERFSTKILNNMPSGVVVVNEDLEVQQLNRTAMRMLNISHESDVLGDSVVRVLDTAPFFTCLETGKSVKKLRGYFSDYEKYFEQTIVYDRSSKILIDIISDVTEEEEESMRRKAISQKTAEITNNVIENQMRIVQEIASLLGETTAETKIALTRLKESLSLEEE
;
A
#
# COMPACT_ATOMS: atom_id res chain seq x y z
N MET A 1 1.38 -24.91 -6.82
CA MET A 1 2.76 -24.63 -6.40
C MET A 1 2.78 -23.39 -5.52
N PRO A 2 3.67 -23.27 -4.53
CA PRO A 2 3.77 -22.04 -3.75
C PRO A 2 4.12 -20.87 -4.69
N SER A 3 3.49 -19.71 -4.48
CA SER A 3 3.78 -18.51 -5.26
C SER A 3 5.18 -18.02 -4.94
N VAL A 4 5.98 -17.71 -5.95
CA VAL A 4 7.36 -17.14 -5.76
C VAL A 4 7.33 -15.82 -4.98
N LEU A 5 6.26 -15.04 -5.14
CA LEU A 5 6.04 -13.79 -4.42
C LEU A 5 4.82 -13.91 -3.51
N ASN A 6 5.01 -13.72 -2.21
CA ASN A 6 3.99 -13.85 -1.18
C ASN A 6 3.67 -12.52 -0.49
N LEU A 7 2.56 -12.49 0.25
CA LEU A 7 2.14 -11.36 1.07
C LEU A 7 2.25 -11.69 2.56
N LYS A 8 3.08 -10.96 3.28
CA LYS A 8 3.07 -10.87 4.75
C LYS A 8 1.88 -10.02 5.20
N LYS A 9 0.78 -10.66 5.53
CA LYS A 9 -0.50 -9.97 5.84
C LYS A 9 -0.38 -8.95 6.96
N SER A 10 0.35 -9.27 8.04
CA SER A 10 0.55 -8.41 9.21
C SER A 10 1.21 -7.07 8.87
N ASN A 11 2.02 -7.03 7.83
CA ASN A 11 2.83 -5.86 7.48
C ASN A 11 2.12 -4.91 6.51
N CYS A 12 1.10 -5.35 5.78
CA CYS A 12 0.43 -4.52 4.78
C CYS A 12 -0.37 -3.38 5.43
N LYS A 13 -0.07 -2.12 5.08
CA LYS A 13 -0.72 -0.88 5.57
C LYS A 13 -1.54 -0.15 4.49
N ASN A 14 -1.97 -0.84 3.45
CA ASN A 14 -2.89 -0.31 2.41
C ASN A 14 -2.42 0.95 1.66
N CYS A 15 -1.10 1.17 1.53
CA CYS A 15 -0.56 2.36 0.89
C CYS A 15 -0.64 2.38 -0.65
N HIS A 16 -1.09 1.32 -1.27
CA HIS A 16 -1.27 1.11 -2.72
C HIS A 16 -0.01 1.31 -3.60
N ARG A 17 1.19 1.47 -3.01
CA ARG A 17 2.44 1.66 -3.78
C ARG A 17 2.70 0.50 -4.74
N CYS A 18 2.52 -0.74 -4.29
CA CYS A 18 2.70 -1.93 -5.13
C CYS A 18 1.74 -1.97 -6.33
N ILE A 19 0.48 -1.54 -6.16
CA ILE A 19 -0.51 -1.45 -7.25
C ILE A 19 -0.07 -0.39 -8.26
N ARG A 20 0.40 0.77 -7.77
CA ARG A 20 0.87 1.87 -8.63
C ARG A 20 2.04 1.45 -9.50
N LYS A 21 3.03 0.76 -8.94
CA LYS A 21 4.25 0.34 -9.64
C LYS A 21 4.07 -0.95 -10.44
N CYS A 22 3.03 -1.74 -10.21
CA CYS A 22 2.79 -2.95 -11.00
C CYS A 22 2.47 -2.61 -12.47
N PRO A 23 3.31 -3.01 -13.43
CA PRO A 23 3.13 -2.65 -14.83
C PRO A 23 1.88 -3.31 -15.44
N VAL A 24 1.56 -4.53 -15.04
CA VAL A 24 0.43 -5.33 -15.55
C VAL A 24 -0.80 -5.28 -14.65
N LYS A 25 -0.74 -4.52 -13.52
CA LYS A 25 -1.82 -4.38 -12.54
C LYS A 25 -2.36 -5.71 -11.98
N SER A 26 -1.48 -6.70 -11.79
CA SER A 26 -1.77 -8.03 -11.23
C SER A 26 -1.81 -8.04 -9.70
N ILE A 27 -2.35 -7.01 -9.08
CA ILE A 27 -2.49 -6.92 -7.62
C ILE A 27 -3.95 -6.57 -7.32
N ARG A 28 -4.63 -7.49 -6.61
CA ARG A 28 -6.00 -7.32 -6.14
C ARG A 28 -5.99 -6.69 -4.75
N PHE A 29 -6.88 -5.75 -4.53
CA PHE A 29 -7.14 -5.17 -3.23
C PHE A 29 -8.43 -5.72 -2.66
N THR A 30 -8.33 -6.54 -1.62
CA THR A 30 -9.49 -7.13 -0.92
C THR A 30 -9.16 -7.28 0.56
N GLY A 31 -10.15 -7.14 1.44
CA GLY A 31 -9.95 -7.26 2.88
C GLY A 31 -8.89 -6.30 3.44
N HIS A 32 -8.84 -5.09 2.91
CA HIS A 32 -7.83 -4.07 3.26
C HIS A 32 -6.37 -4.52 3.03
N GLN A 33 -6.12 -5.41 2.09
CA GLN A 33 -4.79 -5.93 1.77
C GLN A 33 -4.58 -6.05 0.26
N ALA A 34 -3.31 -5.95 -0.16
CA ALA A 34 -2.90 -6.03 -1.56
C ALA A 34 -2.34 -7.42 -1.88
N HIS A 35 -3.14 -8.27 -2.50
CA HIS A 35 -2.80 -9.65 -2.88
C HIS A 35 -2.29 -9.73 -4.32
N ILE A 36 -1.23 -10.52 -4.55
CA ILE A 36 -0.72 -10.78 -5.90
C ILE A 36 -1.64 -11.79 -6.59
N ILE A 37 -1.99 -11.51 -7.85
CA ILE A 37 -2.71 -12.43 -8.73
C ILE A 37 -1.65 -13.23 -9.49
N SER A 38 -1.34 -14.45 -9.04
CA SER A 38 -0.22 -15.26 -9.54
C SER A 38 -0.34 -15.55 -11.04
N ASP A 39 -1.55 -15.85 -11.52
CA ASP A 39 -1.77 -16.16 -12.93
C ASP A 39 -1.52 -14.98 -13.87
N GLU A 40 -1.65 -13.75 -13.38
CA GLU A 40 -1.39 -12.53 -14.13
C GLU A 40 0.03 -11.97 -13.89
N CYS A 41 0.68 -12.37 -12.80
CA CYS A 41 1.95 -11.83 -12.36
C CYS A 41 3.08 -12.24 -13.30
N ILE A 42 3.95 -11.28 -13.62
CA ILE A 42 5.15 -11.45 -14.45
C ILE A 42 6.45 -11.56 -13.62
N LEU A 43 6.34 -11.64 -12.32
CA LEU A 43 7.47 -11.77 -11.37
C LEU A 43 8.58 -10.71 -11.52
N CYS A 44 8.26 -9.51 -11.98
CA CYS A 44 9.25 -8.42 -12.13
C CYS A 44 9.78 -7.88 -10.78
N GLY A 45 9.25 -8.30 -9.64
CA GLY A 45 9.73 -7.92 -8.31
C GLY A 45 9.42 -6.48 -7.87
N GLN A 46 8.87 -5.61 -8.72
CA GLN A 46 8.65 -4.19 -8.40
C GLN A 46 7.76 -3.95 -7.17
N CYS A 47 6.80 -4.84 -6.91
CA CYS A 47 5.98 -4.76 -5.70
C CYS A 47 6.77 -5.08 -4.41
N PHE A 48 7.84 -5.87 -4.50
CA PHE A 48 8.78 -6.14 -3.42
C PHE A 48 9.68 -4.92 -3.16
N VAL A 49 10.25 -4.34 -4.22
CA VAL A 49 11.14 -3.17 -4.14
C VAL A 49 10.45 -1.97 -3.48
N VAL A 50 9.26 -1.61 -3.95
CA VAL A 50 8.59 -0.37 -3.53
C VAL A 50 7.82 -0.47 -2.22
N CYS A 51 7.80 -1.63 -1.57
CA CYS A 51 7.03 -1.83 -0.35
C CYS A 51 7.79 -1.30 0.88
N PRO A 52 7.41 -0.14 1.47
CA PRO A 52 8.12 0.41 2.63
C PRO A 52 7.81 -0.35 3.92
N GLN A 53 6.84 -1.27 3.87
CA GLN A 53 6.41 -2.08 5.00
C GLN A 53 6.93 -3.51 4.91
N GLU A 54 7.76 -3.83 3.92
CA GLU A 54 8.30 -5.18 3.68
C GLU A 54 7.21 -6.28 3.70
N ALA A 55 6.03 -5.90 3.20
CA ALA A 55 4.88 -6.80 3.16
C ALA A 55 4.90 -7.77 1.97
N LYS A 56 5.92 -7.73 1.13
CA LYS A 56 6.11 -8.67 0.01
C LYS A 56 7.37 -9.47 0.28
N GLU A 57 7.26 -10.78 0.15
CA GLU A 57 8.34 -11.73 0.37
C GLU A 57 8.58 -12.55 -0.89
N ILE A 58 9.84 -12.86 -1.12
CA ILE A 58 10.28 -13.85 -2.10
C ILE A 58 10.40 -15.19 -1.38
N ILE A 59 10.06 -16.29 -2.05
CA ILE A 59 10.27 -17.64 -1.49
C ILE A 59 11.75 -17.84 -1.19
N ASP A 60 12.03 -18.40 -0.02
CA ASP A 60 13.39 -18.62 0.49
C ASP A 60 13.84 -20.05 0.18
N ASP A 61 14.91 -20.20 -0.58
CA ASP A 61 15.49 -21.49 -0.97
C ASP A 61 16.78 -21.86 -0.22
N ARG A 62 17.20 -21.07 0.78
CA ARG A 62 18.44 -21.30 1.54
C ARG A 62 18.48 -22.64 2.24
N GLU A 63 17.40 -23.03 2.89
CA GLU A 63 17.29 -24.33 3.57
C GLU A 63 17.42 -25.48 2.57
N ARG A 64 16.72 -25.37 1.44
CA ARG A 64 16.78 -26.35 0.35
C ARG A 64 18.19 -26.52 -0.21
N VAL A 65 18.89 -25.41 -0.47
CA VAL A 65 20.28 -25.43 -0.97
C VAL A 65 21.23 -25.96 0.11
N GLY A 66 21.03 -25.59 1.38
CA GLY A 66 21.79 -26.12 2.51
C GLY A 66 21.73 -27.64 2.60
N VAL A 67 20.53 -28.22 2.41
CA VAL A 67 20.36 -29.69 2.35
C VAL A 67 21.08 -30.29 1.14
N MET A 68 21.06 -29.64 -0.02
CA MET A 68 21.78 -30.10 -1.20
C MET A 68 23.29 -30.13 -0.98
N ILE A 69 23.86 -29.09 -0.37
CA ILE A 69 25.30 -28.97 -0.08
C ILE A 69 25.77 -30.07 0.90
N GLN A 70 24.91 -30.46 1.84
CA GLN A 70 25.21 -31.52 2.80
C GLN A 70 25.03 -32.95 2.23
N GLY A 71 24.44 -33.04 1.02
CA GLY A 71 24.19 -34.31 0.35
C GLY A 71 25.46 -34.93 -0.30
N GLU A 72 25.30 -36.12 -0.88
CA GLU A 72 26.39 -36.84 -1.52
C GLU A 72 26.70 -36.36 -2.96
N ALA A 73 25.69 -35.76 -3.65
CA ALA A 73 25.87 -35.32 -5.02
C ALA A 73 26.67 -34.00 -5.06
N PRO A 74 27.57 -33.83 -6.04
CA PRO A 74 28.29 -32.57 -6.20
C PRO A 74 27.33 -31.43 -6.51
N VAL A 75 27.52 -30.28 -5.86
CA VAL A 75 26.69 -29.07 -6.05
C VAL A 75 27.53 -28.01 -6.71
N ILE A 76 27.13 -27.58 -7.90
CA ILE A 76 27.83 -26.55 -8.69
C ILE A 76 26.98 -25.27 -8.67
N ALA A 77 27.60 -24.16 -8.28
CA ALA A 77 26.95 -22.85 -8.37
C ALA A 77 27.17 -22.23 -9.77
N SER A 78 26.10 -21.71 -10.36
CA SER A 78 26.12 -20.85 -11.55
C SER A 78 25.77 -19.42 -11.13
N PHE A 79 26.74 -18.50 -11.06
CA PHE A 79 26.50 -17.16 -10.57
C PHE A 79 26.47 -16.14 -11.70
N ASP A 80 25.42 -15.26 -11.65
CA ASP A 80 25.11 -14.26 -12.67
C ASP A 80 26.17 -13.16 -12.73
N PRO A 81 26.63 -12.72 -13.91
CA PRO A 81 27.69 -11.72 -14.04
C PRO A 81 27.32 -10.34 -13.49
N SER A 82 26.07 -10.09 -13.11
CA SER A 82 25.71 -8.90 -12.32
C SER A 82 26.34 -8.88 -10.92
N PHE A 83 26.98 -9.95 -10.49
CA PHE A 83 27.74 -9.99 -9.23
C PHE A 83 28.83 -8.92 -9.16
N TYR A 84 29.44 -8.55 -10.30
CA TYR A 84 30.40 -7.44 -10.36
C TYR A 84 29.84 -6.10 -9.91
N ALA A 85 28.53 -5.91 -10.04
CA ALA A 85 27.82 -4.75 -9.51
C ALA A 85 27.42 -4.91 -8.04
N CYS A 86 27.21 -6.15 -7.57
CA CYS A 86 26.81 -6.45 -6.20
C CYS A 86 27.99 -6.40 -5.22
N TRP A 87 29.09 -7.04 -5.59
CA TRP A 87 30.31 -7.11 -4.76
C TRP A 87 31.47 -6.45 -5.50
N GLU A 88 31.54 -5.13 -5.36
CA GLU A 88 32.53 -4.32 -6.05
C GLU A 88 33.96 -4.68 -5.66
N GLY A 89 34.84 -4.70 -6.65
CA GLY A 89 36.27 -5.07 -6.46
C GLY A 89 36.49 -6.56 -6.22
N CYS A 90 35.43 -7.38 -6.32
CA CYS A 90 35.55 -8.83 -6.24
C CYS A 90 35.62 -9.42 -7.65
N GLY A 91 36.54 -10.34 -7.88
CA GLY A 91 36.65 -11.10 -9.12
C GLY A 91 35.82 -12.40 -9.07
N ALA A 92 35.69 -13.06 -10.23
CA ALA A 92 35.01 -14.34 -10.33
C ALA A 92 35.63 -15.42 -9.43
N ASN A 93 36.96 -15.43 -9.30
CA ASN A 93 37.66 -16.37 -8.43
C ASN A 93 37.36 -16.14 -6.94
N SER A 94 37.21 -14.87 -6.51
CA SER A 94 36.89 -14.56 -5.12
C SER A 94 35.47 -15.06 -4.76
N VAL A 95 34.50 -14.88 -5.66
CA VAL A 95 33.14 -15.40 -5.48
C VAL A 95 33.14 -16.93 -5.49
N ARG A 96 33.90 -17.53 -6.40
CA ARG A 96 34.06 -18.99 -6.48
C ARG A 96 34.66 -19.57 -5.19
N LYS A 97 35.70 -18.95 -4.63
CA LYS A 97 36.30 -19.36 -3.35
C LYS A 97 35.29 -19.31 -2.21
N ALA A 98 34.55 -18.19 -2.08
CA ALA A 98 33.54 -18.04 -1.05
C ALA A 98 32.40 -19.08 -1.16
N LEU A 99 31.99 -19.45 -2.39
CA LEU A 99 31.01 -20.50 -2.63
C LEU A 99 31.55 -21.89 -2.26
N ILE A 100 32.81 -22.19 -2.59
CA ILE A 100 33.48 -23.47 -2.20
C ILE A 100 33.60 -23.54 -0.66
N GLU A 101 33.96 -22.44 0.00
CA GLU A 101 34.03 -22.36 1.46
C GLU A 101 32.66 -22.55 2.12
N LEU A 102 31.58 -22.11 1.47
CA LEU A 102 30.21 -22.33 1.90
C LEU A 102 29.76 -23.80 1.74
N GLY A 103 30.52 -24.61 1.00
CA GLY A 103 30.30 -26.06 0.82
C GLY A 103 29.86 -26.47 -0.58
N PHE A 104 29.81 -25.55 -1.56
CA PHE A 104 29.67 -25.96 -2.96
C PHE A 104 30.89 -26.72 -3.44
N THR A 105 30.67 -27.69 -4.32
CA THR A 105 31.78 -28.46 -4.92
C THR A 105 32.61 -27.59 -5.85
N ASP A 106 31.95 -26.74 -6.63
CA ASP A 106 32.58 -25.74 -7.48
C ASP A 106 31.58 -24.62 -7.84
N ALA A 107 32.09 -23.55 -8.46
CA ALA A 107 31.26 -22.45 -8.92
C ALA A 107 31.79 -21.83 -10.20
N GLU A 108 30.91 -21.51 -11.13
CA GLU A 108 31.24 -20.99 -12.46
C GLU A 108 30.30 -19.80 -12.82
N GLU A 109 30.79 -18.91 -13.70
CA GLU A 109 29.99 -17.77 -14.16
C GLU A 109 28.91 -18.20 -15.16
N THR A 110 27.67 -17.74 -14.95
CA THR A 110 26.58 -17.92 -15.93
C THR A 110 26.88 -17.27 -17.28
N ALA A 111 27.89 -16.39 -17.36
CA ALA A 111 28.40 -15.81 -18.61
C ALA A 111 28.89 -16.87 -19.62
N ILE A 112 29.27 -18.07 -19.16
CA ILE A 112 29.52 -19.23 -20.01
C ILE A 112 28.24 -19.61 -20.79
N GLY A 113 27.12 -19.75 -20.10
CA GLY A 113 25.82 -20.00 -20.75
C GLY A 113 25.37 -18.87 -21.62
N ALA A 114 25.68 -17.62 -21.25
CA ALA A 114 25.42 -16.45 -22.08
C ALA A 114 26.21 -16.49 -23.40
N THR A 115 27.42 -17.01 -23.39
CA THR A 115 28.21 -17.27 -24.61
C THR A 115 27.51 -18.26 -25.55
N ILE A 116 26.95 -19.33 -25.01
CA ILE A 116 26.18 -20.31 -25.79
C ILE A 116 24.95 -19.65 -26.42
N VAL A 117 24.20 -18.90 -25.62
CA VAL A 117 22.93 -18.25 -26.08
C VAL A 117 23.20 -17.18 -27.14
N LYS A 118 24.23 -16.34 -26.97
CA LYS A 118 24.55 -15.32 -27.99
C LYS A 118 24.90 -15.93 -29.35
N ARG A 119 25.65 -17.03 -29.35
CA ARG A 119 26.00 -17.74 -30.60
C ARG A 119 24.75 -18.26 -31.31
N GLU A 120 23.75 -18.67 -30.56
CA GLU A 120 22.47 -19.09 -31.13
C GLU A 120 21.69 -17.89 -31.69
N TYR A 121 21.68 -16.72 -31.04
CA TYR A 121 21.14 -15.49 -31.60
C TYR A 121 21.85 -15.05 -32.88
N GLU A 122 23.19 -15.17 -32.92
CA GLU A 122 23.99 -14.90 -34.13
C GLU A 122 23.61 -15.83 -35.27
N ARG A 123 23.37 -17.15 -34.97
CA ARG A 123 22.88 -18.11 -35.94
C ARG A 123 21.50 -17.71 -36.50
N MET A 124 20.56 -17.34 -35.61
CA MET A 124 19.22 -16.90 -36.03
C MET A 124 19.28 -15.67 -36.93
N LEU A 125 20.17 -14.70 -36.63
CA LEU A 125 20.38 -13.52 -37.47
C LEU A 125 20.94 -13.90 -38.84
N ARG A 126 21.87 -14.86 -38.91
CA ARG A 126 22.41 -15.35 -40.21
C ARG A 126 21.36 -16.07 -41.03
N GLU A 127 20.50 -16.87 -40.42
CA GLU A 127 19.39 -17.57 -41.11
C GLU A 127 18.31 -16.64 -41.60
N ALA A 128 18.11 -15.52 -40.94
CA ALA A 128 17.16 -14.46 -41.28
C ALA A 128 15.72 -14.94 -41.56
N LYS A 129 15.27 -16.00 -40.85
CA LYS A 129 13.96 -16.64 -41.05
C LYS A 129 12.79 -15.84 -40.46
N GLN A 130 13.05 -15.01 -39.44
CA GLN A 130 12.06 -14.21 -38.74
C GLN A 130 12.24 -12.74 -39.12
N ASP A 131 11.16 -11.99 -39.26
CA ASP A 131 11.23 -10.55 -39.50
C ASP A 131 11.68 -9.79 -38.26
N VAL A 132 11.21 -10.18 -37.08
CA VAL A 132 11.62 -9.63 -35.79
C VAL A 132 12.06 -10.75 -34.88
N ILE A 133 13.14 -10.52 -34.13
CA ILE A 133 13.66 -11.45 -33.11
C ILE A 133 13.74 -10.68 -31.79
N ILE A 134 13.04 -11.15 -30.77
CA ILE A 134 13.12 -10.62 -29.39
C ILE A 134 13.98 -11.57 -28.57
N THR A 135 14.95 -11.05 -27.82
CA THR A 135 15.78 -11.89 -26.92
C THR A 135 14.94 -12.55 -25.82
N SER A 136 15.23 -13.79 -25.49
CA SER A 136 14.51 -14.60 -24.50
C SER A 136 15.25 -14.74 -23.15
N ALA A 137 16.35 -14.00 -22.94
CA ALA A 137 17.14 -14.09 -21.73
C ALA A 137 16.44 -13.60 -20.46
N CYS A 138 15.47 -12.67 -20.58
CA CYS A 138 14.73 -12.09 -19.48
C CYS A 138 13.44 -12.87 -19.17
N ALA A 139 13.44 -13.69 -18.11
CA ALA A 139 12.30 -14.51 -17.70
C ALA A 139 11.01 -13.69 -17.44
N SER A 140 11.13 -12.50 -16.84
CA SER A 140 9.97 -11.63 -16.58
C SER A 140 9.37 -11.05 -17.88
N LEU A 141 10.19 -10.78 -18.90
CA LEU A 141 9.72 -10.38 -20.23
C LEU A 141 8.99 -11.53 -20.91
N ASN A 142 9.55 -12.73 -20.85
CA ASN A 142 8.91 -13.92 -21.41
C ASN A 142 7.52 -14.12 -20.83
N LEU A 143 7.39 -14.02 -19.49
CA LEU A 143 6.09 -14.05 -18.80
C LEU A 143 5.16 -12.91 -19.22
N LEU A 144 5.69 -11.71 -19.49
CA LEU A 144 4.88 -10.60 -20.00
C LEU A 144 4.30 -10.92 -21.37
N ILE A 145 5.12 -11.44 -22.27
CA ILE A 145 4.68 -11.81 -23.63
C ILE A 145 3.70 -12.99 -23.57
N GLU A 146 4.03 -14.05 -22.85
CA GLU A 146 3.17 -15.24 -22.74
C GLU A 146 1.78 -14.93 -22.18
N LYS A 147 1.69 -14.06 -21.15
CA LYS A 147 0.45 -13.78 -20.45
C LYS A 147 -0.34 -12.61 -21.02
N HIS A 148 0.35 -11.54 -21.45
CA HIS A 148 -0.30 -10.27 -21.80
C HIS A 148 -0.20 -9.88 -23.28
N PHE A 149 0.73 -10.51 -24.05
CA PHE A 149 0.92 -10.29 -25.49
C PHE A 149 1.11 -11.62 -26.24
N PRO A 150 0.19 -12.58 -26.08
CA PRO A 150 0.40 -13.96 -26.56
C PRO A 150 0.61 -14.08 -28.07
N GLU A 151 0.12 -13.14 -28.86
CA GLU A 151 0.33 -13.06 -30.30
C GLU A 151 1.77 -12.74 -30.70
N LEU A 152 2.54 -12.08 -29.81
CA LEU A 152 3.93 -11.71 -30.07
C LEU A 152 4.92 -12.84 -29.75
N ARG A 153 4.48 -13.99 -29.21
CA ARG A 153 5.32 -15.14 -28.91
C ARG A 153 6.13 -15.64 -30.11
N GLN A 154 5.58 -15.49 -31.31
CA GLN A 154 6.25 -15.86 -32.55
C GLN A 154 7.56 -15.10 -32.78
N TYR A 155 7.74 -13.93 -32.15
CA TYR A 155 8.93 -13.11 -32.26
C TYR A 155 9.95 -13.38 -31.16
N LEU A 156 9.56 -14.08 -30.08
CA LEU A 156 10.52 -14.53 -29.07
C LEU A 156 11.50 -15.53 -29.68
N ALA A 157 12.78 -15.33 -29.44
CA ALA A 157 13.79 -16.31 -29.81
C ALA A 157 13.50 -17.64 -29.06
N PRO A 158 13.29 -18.75 -29.76
CA PRO A 158 12.98 -20.04 -29.13
C PRO A 158 14.25 -20.68 -28.51
N VAL A 159 14.95 -19.93 -27.68
CA VAL A 159 16.24 -20.28 -27.08
C VAL A 159 16.11 -20.22 -25.57
N VAL A 160 16.64 -21.23 -24.88
CA VAL A 160 16.74 -21.23 -23.41
C VAL A 160 17.55 -20.06 -22.89
N SER A 161 17.30 -19.67 -21.64
CA SER A 161 18.07 -18.57 -21.04
C SER A 161 19.50 -18.97 -20.72
N PRO A 162 20.42 -17.99 -20.51
CA PRO A 162 21.80 -18.25 -20.09
C PRO A 162 21.91 -19.16 -18.87
N MET A 163 21.03 -19.04 -17.90
CA MET A 163 20.94 -19.89 -16.71
C MET A 163 20.76 -21.36 -17.09
N ILE A 164 19.79 -21.63 -17.95
CA ILE A 164 19.49 -23.00 -18.39
C ILE A 164 20.59 -23.54 -19.29
N ALA A 165 21.10 -22.74 -20.25
CA ALA A 165 22.19 -23.14 -21.15
C ALA A 165 23.47 -23.51 -20.37
N HIS A 166 23.82 -22.76 -19.33
CA HIS A 166 24.95 -23.07 -18.47
C HIS A 166 24.71 -24.36 -17.65
N ALA A 167 23.51 -24.51 -17.07
CA ALA A 167 23.19 -25.75 -16.37
C ALA A 167 23.24 -26.99 -17.27
N MET A 168 22.84 -26.87 -18.54
CA MET A 168 23.00 -27.94 -19.53
C MET A 168 24.45 -28.29 -19.77
N ASP A 169 25.35 -27.29 -19.88
CA ASP A 169 26.79 -27.53 -20.03
C ASP A 169 27.38 -28.20 -18.80
N ILE A 170 27.03 -27.75 -17.58
CA ILE A 170 27.45 -28.38 -16.33
C ILE A 170 26.99 -29.84 -16.28
N LYS A 171 25.72 -30.12 -16.55
CA LYS A 171 25.16 -31.49 -16.55
C LYS A 171 25.77 -32.37 -17.64
N ARG A 172 26.15 -31.80 -18.79
CA ARG A 172 26.89 -32.52 -19.83
C ARG A 172 28.28 -32.97 -19.35
N ARG A 173 28.98 -32.14 -18.58
CA ARG A 173 30.30 -32.45 -18.00
C ARG A 173 30.20 -33.33 -16.74
N MET A 174 29.18 -33.09 -15.93
CA MET A 174 28.94 -33.78 -14.66
C MET A 174 27.43 -34.09 -14.51
N PRO A 175 26.96 -35.23 -15.06
CA PRO A 175 25.52 -35.58 -15.07
C PRO A 175 24.89 -35.64 -13.68
N GLU A 176 25.63 -36.06 -12.67
CA GLU A 176 25.16 -36.22 -11.28
C GLU A 176 25.16 -34.89 -10.49
N ALA A 177 25.78 -33.83 -11.03
CA ALA A 177 25.88 -32.56 -10.31
C ALA A 177 24.51 -31.93 -10.12
N LYS A 178 24.25 -31.35 -8.95
CA LYS A 178 23.15 -30.41 -8.70
C LYS A 178 23.59 -29.01 -9.11
N VAL A 179 22.76 -28.30 -9.83
CA VAL A 179 23.07 -26.95 -10.31
C VAL A 179 22.20 -25.93 -9.55
N VAL A 180 22.86 -25.00 -8.88
CA VAL A 180 22.22 -23.89 -8.16
C VAL A 180 22.56 -22.57 -8.86
N PHE A 181 21.56 -21.88 -9.39
CA PHE A 181 21.75 -20.55 -9.94
C PHE A 181 21.73 -19.50 -8.83
N ILE A 182 22.62 -18.50 -8.91
CA ILE A 182 22.70 -17.38 -7.97
C ILE A 182 22.67 -16.07 -8.75
N GLY A 183 21.68 -15.21 -8.50
CA GLY A 183 21.54 -13.96 -9.26
C GLY A 183 20.53 -12.95 -8.71
N PRO A 184 20.34 -11.80 -9.39
CA PRO A 184 19.51 -10.69 -8.89
C PRO A 184 18.01 -10.83 -9.20
N CYS A 185 17.60 -11.90 -9.90
CA CYS A 185 16.29 -11.98 -10.55
C CYS A 185 15.30 -12.89 -9.83
N VAL A 186 14.14 -12.34 -9.46
CA VAL A 186 13.05 -13.09 -8.83
C VAL A 186 12.35 -14.05 -9.79
N ALA A 187 12.20 -13.67 -11.07
CA ALA A 187 11.52 -14.50 -12.06
C ALA A 187 12.26 -15.81 -12.37
N LYS A 188 13.58 -15.85 -12.15
CA LYS A 188 14.39 -17.07 -12.30
C LYS A 188 13.95 -18.18 -11.34
N LYS A 189 13.38 -17.84 -10.19
CA LYS A 189 12.79 -18.81 -9.24
C LYS A 189 11.52 -19.52 -9.77
N GLN A 190 10.95 -19.08 -10.86
CA GLN A 190 9.90 -19.81 -11.58
C GLN A 190 10.43 -20.47 -12.84
N GLU A 191 11.36 -19.81 -13.55
CA GLU A 191 11.90 -20.28 -14.82
C GLU A 191 12.61 -21.62 -14.68
N TYR A 192 13.26 -21.92 -13.55
CA TYR A 192 13.99 -23.17 -13.37
C TYR A 192 13.10 -24.41 -13.24
N GLU A 193 11.81 -24.23 -12.92
CA GLU A 193 10.90 -25.36 -12.73
C GLU A 193 10.79 -26.23 -13.98
N GLY A 194 11.04 -27.53 -13.84
CA GLY A 194 11.04 -28.49 -14.95
C GLY A 194 12.26 -28.44 -15.87
N THR A 195 13.32 -27.74 -15.47
CA THR A 195 14.61 -27.66 -16.21
C THR A 195 15.69 -28.46 -15.53
N CYS A 196 16.93 -28.37 -16.05
CA CYS A 196 18.13 -29.01 -15.45
C CYS A 196 18.73 -28.20 -14.28
N VAL A 197 18.17 -27.05 -13.91
CA VAL A 197 18.55 -26.28 -12.72
C VAL A 197 17.83 -26.85 -11.50
N ASP A 198 18.52 -27.08 -10.41
CA ASP A 198 17.97 -27.74 -9.23
C ASP A 198 17.44 -26.74 -8.18
N ALA A 199 18.03 -25.54 -8.08
CA ALA A 199 17.56 -24.46 -7.21
C ALA A 199 18.03 -23.07 -7.70
N VAL A 200 17.38 -22.01 -7.18
CA VAL A 200 17.74 -20.63 -7.49
C VAL A 200 17.83 -19.82 -6.20
N LEU A 201 19.00 -19.26 -5.92
CA LEU A 201 19.22 -18.28 -4.86
C LEU A 201 19.25 -16.86 -5.43
N THR A 202 18.72 -15.91 -4.70
CA THR A 202 19.00 -14.49 -4.93
C THR A 202 20.36 -14.11 -4.33
N PHE A 203 20.97 -13.01 -4.77
CA PHE A 203 22.19 -12.49 -4.14
C PHE A 203 21.98 -12.20 -2.65
N GLU A 204 20.81 -11.74 -2.23
CA GLU A 204 20.47 -11.53 -0.82
C GLU A 204 20.50 -12.85 -0.03
N GLU A 205 19.90 -13.92 -0.57
CA GLU A 205 19.91 -15.24 0.08
C GLU A 205 21.34 -15.79 0.21
N PHE A 206 22.15 -15.65 -0.83
CA PHE A 206 23.58 -16.04 -0.77
C PHE A 206 24.34 -15.19 0.24
N ASP A 207 24.16 -13.87 0.27
CA ASP A 207 24.79 -13.00 1.27
C ASP A 207 24.40 -13.39 2.70
N GLN A 208 23.15 -13.73 2.94
CA GLN A 208 22.71 -14.19 4.25
C GLN A 208 23.35 -15.52 4.65
N MET A 209 23.52 -16.46 3.69
CA MET A 209 24.21 -17.74 3.94
C MET A 209 25.67 -17.53 4.29
N ARG A 210 26.44 -16.79 3.45
CA ARG A 210 27.87 -16.57 3.67
C ARG A 210 28.16 -15.75 4.95
N ILE A 211 27.37 -14.71 5.21
CA ILE A 211 27.52 -13.89 6.44
C ILE A 211 27.25 -14.75 7.68
N SER A 212 26.21 -15.59 7.65
CA SER A 212 25.91 -16.50 8.77
C SER A 212 27.02 -17.54 9.00
N ALA A 213 27.76 -17.91 7.95
CA ALA A 213 28.91 -18.79 8.01
C ALA A 213 30.23 -18.06 8.34
N GLY A 214 30.23 -16.71 8.42
CA GLY A 214 31.43 -15.90 8.65
C GLY A 214 32.37 -15.81 7.45
N ILE A 215 31.84 -16.03 6.23
CA ILE A 215 32.63 -16.04 4.99
C ILE A 215 32.61 -14.64 4.37
N GLU A 216 33.79 -14.10 4.07
CA GLU A 216 33.96 -12.84 3.36
C GLU A 216 34.40 -13.10 1.90
N ILE A 217 33.94 -12.22 0.98
CA ILE A 217 34.41 -12.26 -0.41
C ILE A 217 35.60 -11.30 -0.50
N GLU A 218 36.76 -11.85 -0.76
CA GLU A 218 38.01 -11.08 -0.85
C GLU A 218 38.02 -10.17 -2.08
N HIS A 219 38.63 -8.99 -1.94
CA HIS A 219 38.90 -8.13 -3.10
C HIS A 219 40.02 -8.76 -3.97
N GLU A 220 39.75 -8.83 -5.28
CA GLU A 220 40.68 -9.35 -6.25
C GLU A 220 40.97 -8.29 -7.31
N PHE A 221 42.24 -7.90 -7.46
CA PHE A 221 42.64 -6.92 -8.45
C PHE A 221 43.32 -7.63 -9.64
N GLY A 222 42.65 -7.50 -10.78
CA GLY A 222 43.27 -7.52 -12.10
C GLY A 222 43.81 -8.83 -12.65
N GLU A 223 42.95 -9.65 -13.27
CA GLU A 223 43.33 -10.43 -14.44
C GLU A 223 42.26 -10.32 -15.53
N SER A 224 42.69 -9.99 -16.76
CA SER A 224 41.80 -9.97 -17.92
C SER A 224 41.60 -11.41 -18.40
N PHE A 225 40.49 -12.01 -17.95
CA PHE A 225 40.08 -13.35 -18.45
C PHE A 225 39.12 -13.18 -19.66
N PRO A 226 38.97 -14.23 -20.51
CA PRO A 226 37.91 -14.29 -21.50
C PRO A 226 36.56 -14.10 -20.82
N GLY A 227 35.61 -13.44 -21.49
CA GLY A 227 34.32 -13.20 -20.89
C GLY A 227 33.54 -12.03 -21.54
N ARG A 228 33.51 -12.00 -22.89
CA ARG A 228 32.73 -10.99 -23.65
C ARG A 228 31.27 -10.99 -23.21
N ALA A 229 30.67 -12.16 -22.94
CA ALA A 229 29.28 -12.30 -22.52
C ALA A 229 28.99 -11.85 -21.05
N ARG A 230 30.01 -11.44 -20.28
CA ARG A 230 29.79 -10.74 -18.98
C ARG A 230 29.01 -9.44 -19.11
N SER A 231 28.90 -8.89 -20.33
CA SER A 231 28.09 -7.71 -20.63
C SER A 231 26.58 -7.95 -20.59
N PHE A 232 26.09 -9.19 -20.60
CA PHE A 232 24.66 -9.54 -20.67
C PHE A 232 23.76 -8.82 -19.65
N PRO A 233 24.18 -8.60 -18.39
CA PRO A 233 23.31 -7.95 -17.41
C PRO A 233 23.13 -6.44 -17.59
N VAL A 234 23.85 -5.83 -18.53
CA VAL A 234 23.75 -4.39 -18.85
C VAL A 234 22.91 -4.20 -20.11
N THR A 235 22.15 -3.11 -20.20
CA THR A 235 21.36 -2.78 -21.40
C THR A 235 22.23 -2.67 -22.65
N GLY A 236 21.85 -3.36 -23.71
CA GLY A 236 22.64 -3.47 -24.94
C GLY A 236 23.84 -4.44 -24.82
N GLY A 237 24.00 -5.10 -23.68
CA GLY A 237 25.11 -5.99 -23.41
C GLY A 237 25.06 -7.28 -24.23
N ILE A 238 23.86 -7.79 -24.51
CA ILE A 238 23.68 -8.95 -25.40
C ILE A 238 24.16 -8.56 -26.79
N ILE A 239 23.63 -7.49 -27.38
CA ILE A 239 23.97 -7.00 -28.71
C ILE A 239 25.49 -6.74 -28.84
N ARG A 240 26.09 -6.09 -27.85
CA ARG A 240 27.53 -5.77 -27.86
C ARG A 240 28.45 -7.01 -27.75
N SER A 241 27.95 -8.07 -27.14
CA SER A 241 28.72 -9.34 -27.05
C SER A 241 28.70 -10.13 -28.35
N MET A 242 27.77 -9.88 -29.25
CA MET A 242 27.54 -10.65 -30.47
C MET A 242 28.43 -10.19 -31.62
N ASP A 243 28.75 -11.14 -32.52
CA ASP A 243 29.30 -10.90 -33.85
C ASP A 243 28.12 -10.78 -34.83
N ILE A 244 27.61 -9.54 -34.99
CA ILE A 244 26.40 -9.28 -35.76
C ILE A 244 26.69 -9.42 -37.25
N PRO A 245 26.01 -10.34 -37.96
CA PRO A 245 26.16 -10.51 -39.38
C PRO A 245 25.49 -9.38 -40.15
N ASP A 246 26.02 -9.02 -41.32
CA ASP A 246 25.40 -8.03 -42.22
C ASP A 246 24.20 -8.64 -42.95
N THR A 247 23.07 -8.70 -42.26
CA THR A 247 21.79 -9.27 -42.74
C THR A 247 20.70 -8.22 -42.83
N GLY A 248 21.02 -6.97 -42.56
CA GLY A 248 20.10 -5.82 -42.63
C GLY A 248 19.15 -5.71 -41.43
N TYR A 249 19.37 -6.50 -40.35
CA TYR A 249 18.63 -6.28 -39.10
C TYR A 249 19.12 -5.03 -38.37
N GLN A 250 18.17 -4.24 -37.90
CA GLN A 250 18.46 -3.19 -36.93
C GLN A 250 18.49 -3.79 -35.52
N CYS A 251 19.59 -3.59 -34.80
CA CYS A 251 19.74 -4.09 -33.43
C CYS A 251 19.41 -2.96 -32.45
N ILE A 252 18.38 -3.14 -31.65
CA ILE A 252 17.86 -2.15 -30.68
C ILE A 252 17.80 -2.77 -29.29
N ALA A 253 18.29 -2.04 -28.29
CA ALA A 253 18.17 -2.42 -26.89
C ALA A 253 17.34 -1.42 -26.12
N THR A 254 16.44 -1.90 -25.27
CA THR A 254 15.73 -1.07 -24.30
C THR A 254 15.40 -1.84 -23.03
N ASN A 255 15.13 -1.11 -21.96
CA ASN A 255 14.85 -1.66 -20.65
C ASN A 255 13.71 -0.93 -19.93
N GLY A 256 13.26 -1.51 -18.85
CA GLY A 256 12.20 -0.97 -18.01
C GLY A 256 10.79 -1.33 -18.49
N PRO A 257 9.83 -1.45 -17.55
CA PRO A 257 8.50 -1.96 -17.87
C PRO A 257 7.75 -1.10 -18.88
N LYS A 258 7.89 0.22 -18.79
CA LYS A 258 7.21 1.17 -19.68
C LYS A 258 7.72 1.05 -21.11
N ASN A 259 9.03 1.01 -21.28
CA ASN A 259 9.65 0.94 -22.61
C ASN A 259 9.40 -0.44 -23.26
N CYS A 260 9.50 -1.53 -22.49
CA CYS A 260 9.16 -2.86 -22.98
C CYS A 260 7.70 -2.94 -23.45
N MET A 261 6.75 -2.42 -22.67
CA MET A 261 5.34 -2.42 -23.09
C MET A 261 5.09 -1.56 -24.32
N ASN A 262 5.77 -0.41 -24.46
CA ASN A 262 5.68 0.42 -25.67
C ASN A 262 6.24 -0.32 -26.89
N ALA A 263 7.41 -0.94 -26.78
CA ALA A 263 8.00 -1.74 -27.85
C ALA A 263 7.09 -2.90 -28.29
N LEU A 264 6.47 -3.60 -27.34
CA LEU A 264 5.51 -4.69 -27.64
C LEU A 264 4.24 -4.16 -28.30
N ASN A 265 3.72 -2.99 -27.90
CA ASN A 265 2.58 -2.36 -28.56
C ASN A 265 2.93 -1.92 -30.00
N ASP A 266 4.13 -1.38 -30.23
CA ASP A 266 4.59 -1.00 -31.56
C ASP A 266 4.72 -2.22 -32.48
N LEU A 267 5.21 -3.34 -31.96
CA LEU A 267 5.23 -4.63 -32.67
C LEU A 267 3.84 -5.14 -32.99
N GLN A 268 2.90 -5.06 -32.04
CA GLN A 268 1.51 -5.49 -32.22
C GLN A 268 0.80 -4.65 -33.29
N ASN A 269 1.16 -3.36 -33.40
CA ASN A 269 0.64 -2.45 -34.43
C ASN A 269 1.35 -2.58 -35.79
N GLY A 270 2.36 -3.45 -35.91
CA GLY A 270 3.11 -3.66 -37.15
C GLY A 270 4.03 -2.49 -37.54
N ASN A 271 4.52 -1.72 -36.57
CA ASN A 271 5.36 -0.56 -36.81
C ASN A 271 6.86 -0.90 -36.92
N ILE A 272 7.27 -2.13 -36.57
CA ILE A 272 8.67 -2.54 -36.46
C ILE A 272 8.90 -3.78 -37.35
N HIS A 273 9.89 -3.67 -38.21
CA HIS A 273 10.28 -4.73 -39.15
C HIS A 273 11.80 -4.88 -39.18
N LYS A 274 12.27 -6.06 -39.56
CA LYS A 274 13.68 -6.41 -39.75
C LYS A 274 14.55 -5.98 -38.56
N CYS A 275 14.15 -6.40 -37.34
CA CYS A 275 14.74 -5.92 -36.11
C CYS A 275 15.12 -7.06 -35.15
N PHE A 276 16.30 -6.96 -34.54
CA PHE A 276 16.70 -7.73 -33.37
C PHE A 276 16.57 -6.85 -32.13
N ILE A 277 15.74 -7.26 -31.17
CA ILE A 277 15.39 -6.43 -30.04
C ILE A 277 15.80 -7.08 -28.73
N GLU A 278 16.73 -6.43 -28.04
CA GLU A 278 17.08 -6.76 -26.67
C GLU A 278 16.16 -6.04 -25.69
N LEU A 279 15.34 -6.79 -24.97
CA LEU A 279 14.39 -6.26 -23.98
C LEU A 279 14.69 -6.81 -22.58
N ALA A 280 14.71 -5.93 -21.58
CA ALA A 280 14.83 -6.30 -20.18
C ALA A 280 13.77 -5.59 -19.32
N MET A 281 13.08 -6.32 -18.44
CA MET A 281 11.98 -5.78 -17.63
C MET A 281 12.42 -4.86 -16.49
N CYS A 282 13.66 -4.96 -16.01
CA CYS A 282 14.17 -4.08 -14.96
C CYS A 282 14.68 -2.77 -15.57
N ASP A 283 14.43 -1.64 -14.90
CA ASP A 283 15.05 -0.36 -15.24
C ASP A 283 16.56 -0.49 -15.01
N GLY A 284 17.41 -0.33 -16.06
CA GLY A 284 18.84 -0.58 -15.99
C GLY A 284 19.26 -2.05 -16.25
N SER A 285 18.34 -2.93 -16.67
CA SER A 285 18.57 -4.38 -16.90
C SER A 285 18.88 -5.17 -15.62
N CYS A 286 19.58 -6.31 -15.71
CA CYS A 286 19.78 -7.21 -14.56
C CYS A 286 20.59 -6.59 -13.42
N ILE A 287 21.53 -5.71 -13.72
CA ILE A 287 22.34 -4.99 -12.69
C ILE A 287 21.50 -4.07 -11.78
N GLU A 288 20.30 -3.71 -12.21
CA GLU A 288 19.28 -3.01 -11.42
C GLU A 288 18.06 -3.92 -11.22
N GLY A 289 18.27 -5.24 -11.11
CA GLY A 289 17.24 -6.21 -10.78
C GLY A 289 16.63 -5.93 -9.40
N PRO A 290 15.47 -6.52 -9.07
CA PRO A 290 14.72 -6.16 -7.85
C PRO A 290 15.52 -6.33 -6.56
N ILE A 291 16.47 -7.25 -6.50
CA ILE A 291 17.35 -7.39 -5.34
C ILE A 291 18.35 -6.24 -5.28
N MET A 292 18.96 -5.89 -6.41
CA MET A 292 19.93 -4.79 -6.50
C MET A 292 19.26 -3.44 -6.21
N GLU A 293 18.13 -3.15 -6.88
CA GLU A 293 17.37 -1.90 -6.70
C GLU A 293 16.94 -1.67 -5.26
N LYS A 294 16.58 -2.73 -4.53
CA LYS A 294 16.12 -2.62 -3.15
C LYS A 294 17.26 -2.33 -2.16
N TYR A 295 18.40 -2.95 -2.34
CA TYR A 295 19.49 -2.93 -1.35
C TYR A 295 20.71 -2.11 -1.77
N ILE A 296 20.95 -1.98 -3.08
CA ILE A 296 22.15 -1.33 -3.63
C ILE A 296 21.71 -0.42 -4.78
N ASN A 297 21.61 0.87 -4.56
CA ASN A 297 21.17 1.82 -5.59
C ASN A 297 22.33 2.70 -6.05
N SER A 298 23.05 2.26 -7.11
CA SER A 298 24.16 3.02 -7.71
C SER A 298 24.34 2.69 -9.21
N PRO A 299 23.37 3.08 -10.07
CA PRO A 299 23.30 2.58 -11.45
C PRO A 299 24.57 2.80 -12.29
N ILE A 300 25.18 4.00 -12.20
CA ILE A 300 26.38 4.32 -12.99
C ILE A 300 27.58 3.48 -12.54
N ARG A 301 27.74 3.29 -11.23
CA ARG A 301 28.79 2.49 -10.64
C ARG A 301 28.64 1.02 -11.03
N HIS A 302 27.41 0.50 -11.00
CA HIS A 302 27.09 -0.87 -11.41
C HIS A 302 27.47 -1.10 -12.90
N ILE A 303 27.07 -0.18 -13.78
CA ILE A 303 27.45 -0.22 -15.19
C ILE A 303 28.98 -0.23 -15.35
N TYR A 304 29.67 0.67 -14.65
CA TYR A 304 31.13 0.78 -14.70
C TYR A 304 31.81 -0.51 -14.21
N SER A 305 31.37 -1.07 -13.07
CA SER A 305 31.93 -2.31 -12.51
C SER A 305 31.81 -3.47 -13.49
N VAL A 306 30.64 -3.67 -14.11
CA VAL A 306 30.48 -4.74 -15.10
C VAL A 306 31.38 -4.51 -16.32
N TRP A 307 31.34 -3.28 -16.94
CA TRP A 307 32.14 -3.00 -18.12
C TRP A 307 33.65 -3.11 -17.89
N SER A 308 34.14 -2.80 -16.70
CA SER A 308 35.55 -2.94 -16.34
C SER A 308 36.03 -4.39 -16.32
N ASN A 309 35.08 -5.35 -16.23
CA ASN A 309 35.35 -6.77 -16.15
C ASN A 309 34.93 -7.57 -17.41
N VAL A 310 34.42 -6.86 -18.44
CA VAL A 310 34.08 -7.49 -19.73
C VAL A 310 35.35 -7.78 -20.51
N GLY A 311 35.56 -9.06 -20.83
CA GLY A 311 36.68 -9.54 -21.67
C GLY A 311 36.43 -9.27 -23.17
N LYS A 312 37.47 -9.41 -23.96
CA LYS A 312 37.39 -9.25 -25.42
C LYS A 312 37.02 -10.55 -26.15
N GLU A 313 37.31 -11.68 -25.53
CA GLU A 313 37.14 -13.02 -26.10
C GLU A 313 35.95 -13.74 -25.45
N ASP A 314 35.39 -14.68 -26.18
CA ASP A 314 34.36 -15.57 -25.65
C ASP A 314 34.96 -16.60 -24.69
N PHE A 315 34.11 -17.14 -23.81
CA PHE A 315 34.45 -18.32 -23.04
C PHE A 315 34.69 -19.52 -24.01
N ASP A 316 35.69 -20.33 -23.71
CA ASP A 316 35.93 -21.60 -24.41
C ASP A 316 34.91 -22.63 -23.91
N VAL A 317 33.78 -22.70 -24.60
CA VAL A 317 32.70 -23.64 -24.30
C VAL A 317 32.17 -24.25 -25.60
N PRO A 318 31.92 -25.56 -25.64
CA PRO A 318 31.30 -26.23 -26.79
C PRO A 318 29.90 -25.65 -27.05
N GLN A 319 29.56 -25.48 -28.32
CA GLN A 319 28.24 -25.07 -28.73
C GLN A 319 27.34 -26.31 -28.87
N PRO A 320 26.23 -26.41 -28.08
CA PRO A 320 25.22 -27.45 -28.28
C PRO A 320 24.51 -27.30 -29.62
N GLU A 321 23.95 -28.41 -30.11
CA GLU A 321 23.08 -28.35 -31.31
C GLU A 321 21.87 -27.45 -31.06
N PRO A 322 21.38 -26.72 -32.07
CA PRO A 322 20.26 -25.77 -31.93
C PRO A 322 18.99 -26.38 -31.33
N GLU A 323 18.72 -27.64 -31.63
CA GLU A 323 17.58 -28.40 -31.11
C GLU A 323 17.65 -28.60 -29.60
N GLN A 324 18.84 -28.73 -29.03
CA GLN A 324 19.07 -28.89 -27.59
C GLN A 324 18.81 -27.56 -26.85
N LEU A 325 19.11 -26.43 -27.48
CA LEU A 325 18.88 -25.10 -26.92
C LEU A 325 17.45 -24.59 -27.11
N ARG A 326 16.65 -25.34 -27.90
CA ARG A 326 15.30 -24.93 -28.25
C ARG A 326 14.35 -25.05 -27.08
N THR A 327 13.59 -23.99 -26.83
CA THR A 327 12.46 -23.99 -25.88
C THR A 327 11.19 -23.54 -26.56
N GLN A 328 10.04 -23.91 -25.97
CA GLN A 328 8.73 -23.44 -26.41
C GLN A 328 8.11 -22.57 -25.33
N TYR A 329 7.72 -21.37 -25.68
CA TYR A 329 6.96 -20.48 -24.83
C TYR A 329 5.47 -20.79 -24.96
N ILE A 330 4.93 -21.50 -23.97
CA ILE A 330 3.51 -21.92 -23.94
C ILE A 330 2.73 -20.80 -23.23
N GLY A 331 2.08 -19.95 -24.01
CA GLY A 331 1.32 -18.86 -23.43
C GLY A 331 0.13 -19.34 -22.61
N THR A 332 -0.03 -18.74 -21.44
CA THR A 332 -1.25 -18.79 -20.63
C THR A 332 -1.94 -17.42 -20.67
N PRO A 333 -2.67 -17.08 -21.74
CA PRO A 333 -3.23 -15.75 -21.92
C PRO A 333 -4.15 -15.35 -20.77
N VAL A 334 -3.96 -14.16 -20.25
CA VAL A 334 -4.84 -13.60 -19.23
C VAL A 334 -6.07 -12.99 -19.88
N HIS A 335 -7.21 -13.62 -19.70
CA HIS A 335 -8.50 -13.12 -20.21
C HIS A 335 -9.09 -12.09 -19.23
N LYS A 336 -8.88 -10.81 -19.50
CA LYS A 336 -9.46 -9.72 -18.70
C LYS A 336 -10.81 -9.30 -19.29
N LYS A 337 -11.87 -9.37 -18.46
CA LYS A 337 -13.19 -8.83 -18.85
C LYS A 337 -13.06 -7.34 -19.15
N THR A 338 -13.58 -6.94 -20.31
CA THR A 338 -13.61 -5.54 -20.73
C THR A 338 -15.02 -4.99 -20.49
N PRO A 339 -15.19 -4.00 -19.58
CA PRO A 339 -16.48 -3.38 -19.34
C PRO A 339 -16.89 -2.50 -20.54
N SER A 340 -18.20 -2.37 -20.74
CA SER A 340 -18.78 -1.40 -21.67
C SER A 340 -18.62 0.05 -21.14
N GLU A 341 -18.75 1.04 -22.01
CA GLU A 341 -18.74 2.46 -21.61
C GLU A 341 -19.82 2.80 -20.58
N ALA A 342 -20.98 2.15 -20.65
CA ALA A 342 -22.07 2.34 -19.71
C ALA A 342 -21.69 1.85 -18.30
N GLU A 343 -21.10 0.66 -18.19
CA GLU A 343 -20.64 0.10 -16.92
C GLU A 343 -19.51 0.94 -16.30
N ILE A 344 -18.59 1.45 -17.12
CA ILE A 344 -17.54 2.37 -16.64
C ILE A 344 -18.15 3.64 -16.07
N ARG A 345 -19.11 4.27 -16.76
CA ARG A 345 -19.80 5.48 -16.30
C ARG A 345 -20.58 5.24 -15.02
N GLU A 346 -21.25 4.12 -14.89
CA GLU A 346 -21.97 3.76 -13.66
C GLU A 346 -21.03 3.68 -12.46
N ILE A 347 -19.86 3.03 -12.63
CA ILE A 347 -18.87 2.94 -11.55
C ILE A 347 -18.27 4.30 -11.22
N LEU A 348 -17.98 5.13 -12.22
CA LEU A 348 -17.49 6.49 -12.02
C LEU A 348 -18.51 7.35 -11.29
N SER A 349 -19.79 7.27 -11.63
CA SER A 349 -20.87 7.97 -10.93
C SER A 349 -20.96 7.53 -9.46
N LYS A 350 -20.86 6.24 -9.16
CA LYS A 350 -20.79 5.74 -7.78
C LYS A 350 -19.58 6.27 -6.99
N LEU A 351 -18.49 6.63 -7.68
CA LEU A 351 -17.32 7.29 -7.10
C LEU A 351 -17.49 8.83 -6.98
N GLY A 352 -18.67 9.37 -7.30
CA GLY A 352 -18.93 10.80 -7.31
C GLY A 352 -18.32 11.53 -8.51
N LYS A 353 -18.02 10.80 -9.62
CA LYS A 353 -17.39 11.34 -10.83
C LYS A 353 -18.38 11.33 -11.99
N ASN A 354 -19.24 12.37 -12.02
CA ASN A 354 -20.32 12.47 -13.01
C ASN A 354 -19.88 13.17 -14.30
N THR A 355 -18.86 14.02 -14.22
CA THR A 355 -18.29 14.76 -15.34
C THR A 355 -16.81 14.48 -15.50
N LYS A 356 -16.22 14.82 -16.64
CA LYS A 356 -14.75 14.72 -16.84
C LYS A 356 -13.96 15.63 -15.90
N ALA A 357 -14.53 16.73 -15.44
CA ALA A 357 -13.90 17.63 -14.47
C ALA A 357 -13.72 16.95 -13.10
N ASP A 358 -14.64 16.05 -12.72
CA ASP A 358 -14.56 15.30 -11.46
C ASP A 358 -13.48 14.20 -11.50
N GLU A 359 -13.00 13.85 -12.69
CA GLU A 359 -11.95 12.84 -12.89
C GLU A 359 -10.57 13.42 -12.62
N LEU A 360 -10.19 13.62 -11.35
CA LEU A 360 -8.91 14.22 -10.94
C LEU A 360 -7.67 13.48 -11.41
N ASN A 361 -7.78 12.20 -11.75
CA ASN A 361 -6.66 11.33 -12.19
C ASN A 361 -5.43 11.41 -11.26
N CYS A 362 -5.65 11.59 -9.96
CA CYS A 362 -4.61 11.90 -8.96
C CYS A 362 -3.66 10.72 -8.65
N GLY A 363 -3.98 9.51 -9.09
CA GLY A 363 -3.14 8.31 -8.91
C GLY A 363 -3.07 7.77 -7.46
N SER A 364 -3.71 8.39 -6.46
CA SER A 364 -3.63 7.97 -5.05
C SER A 364 -4.05 6.53 -4.83
N CYS A 365 -5.03 6.04 -5.57
CA CYS A 365 -5.54 4.66 -5.53
C CYS A 365 -4.61 3.63 -6.21
N GLY A 366 -3.49 4.07 -6.83
CA GLY A 366 -2.57 3.20 -7.55
C GLY A 366 -2.87 3.00 -9.04
N TYR A 367 -3.94 3.60 -9.57
CA TYR A 367 -4.28 3.63 -11.00
C TYR A 367 -3.99 5.01 -11.59
N ASN A 368 -3.57 5.06 -12.85
CA ASN A 368 -3.16 6.31 -13.49
C ASN A 368 -4.35 7.23 -13.78
N THR A 369 -5.49 6.65 -14.17
CA THR A 369 -6.72 7.38 -14.47
C THR A 369 -7.89 6.88 -13.62
N CYS A 370 -8.90 7.73 -13.43
CA CYS A 370 -10.15 7.34 -12.78
C CYS A 370 -10.87 6.26 -13.59
N ARG A 371 -10.72 6.27 -14.90
CA ARG A 371 -11.24 5.26 -15.80
C ARG A 371 -10.58 3.89 -15.58
N ASP A 372 -9.24 3.83 -15.47
CA ASP A 372 -8.52 2.59 -15.16
C ASP A 372 -8.97 2.01 -13.82
N LYS A 373 -9.21 2.89 -12.84
CA LYS A 373 -9.75 2.49 -11.54
C LYS A 373 -11.15 1.88 -11.69
N ALA A 374 -12.03 2.47 -12.48
CA ALA A 374 -13.37 1.95 -12.73
C ALA A 374 -13.31 0.57 -13.40
N ILE A 375 -12.44 0.37 -14.39
CA ILE A 375 -12.19 -0.92 -15.02
C ILE A 375 -11.70 -1.96 -13.99
N ALA A 376 -10.81 -1.57 -13.08
CA ALA A 376 -10.30 -2.44 -12.03
C ALA A 376 -11.38 -2.82 -11.01
N ILE A 377 -12.29 -1.92 -10.66
CA ILE A 377 -13.46 -2.22 -9.83
C ILE A 377 -14.37 -3.23 -10.52
N TYR A 378 -14.66 -3.02 -11.82
CA TYR A 378 -15.46 -3.97 -12.61
C TYR A 378 -14.87 -5.38 -12.60
N ARG A 379 -13.55 -5.48 -12.70
CA ARG A 379 -12.80 -6.75 -12.66
C ARG A 379 -12.69 -7.35 -11.25
N GLY A 380 -13.16 -6.66 -10.21
CA GLY A 380 -13.02 -7.11 -8.83
C GLY A 380 -11.59 -7.08 -8.29
N THR A 381 -10.69 -6.34 -8.94
CA THR A 381 -9.28 -6.17 -8.50
C THR A 381 -9.07 -4.92 -7.65
N ALA A 382 -10.06 -4.02 -7.62
CA ALA A 382 -10.03 -2.80 -6.83
C ALA A 382 -11.35 -2.58 -6.09
N ASP A 383 -11.30 -1.78 -5.04
CA ASP A 383 -12.45 -1.40 -4.22
C ASP A 383 -12.69 0.12 -4.26
N TYR A 384 -13.95 0.55 -4.07
CA TYR A 384 -14.33 1.96 -4.02
C TYR A 384 -13.54 2.73 -2.94
N SER A 385 -13.31 2.09 -1.78
CA SER A 385 -12.60 2.66 -0.64
C SER A 385 -11.12 3.00 -0.90
N MET A 386 -10.55 2.59 -2.02
CA MET A 386 -9.20 3.01 -2.41
C MET A 386 -9.15 4.45 -2.96
N CYS A 387 -10.29 5.05 -3.29
CA CYS A 387 -10.35 6.41 -3.83
C CYS A 387 -10.35 7.42 -2.69
N LEU A 388 -9.25 8.15 -2.52
CA LEU A 388 -9.13 9.12 -1.42
C LEU A 388 -10.22 10.21 -1.46
N PRO A 389 -10.49 10.89 -2.59
CA PRO A 389 -11.59 11.87 -2.65
C PRO A 389 -12.95 11.28 -2.28
N PHE A 390 -13.24 10.05 -2.72
CA PHE A 390 -14.48 9.37 -2.38
C PHE A 390 -14.61 9.06 -0.88
N ILE A 391 -13.51 8.64 -0.23
CA ILE A 391 -13.52 8.38 1.21
C ILE A 391 -13.71 9.68 1.99
N MET A 392 -13.01 10.75 1.59
CA MET A 392 -13.12 12.05 2.24
C MET A 392 -14.55 12.59 2.13
N ASP A 393 -15.14 12.60 0.93
CA ASP A 393 -16.53 13.01 0.71
C ASP A 393 -17.53 12.15 1.51
N LYS A 394 -17.31 10.83 1.54
CA LYS A 394 -18.14 9.92 2.34
C LYS A 394 -18.02 10.18 3.84
N ALA A 395 -16.83 10.45 4.34
CA ALA A 395 -16.58 10.74 5.75
C ALA A 395 -17.20 12.10 6.15
N GLU A 396 -17.04 13.11 5.30
CA GLU A 396 -17.63 14.44 5.49
C GLU A 396 -19.17 14.39 5.50
N ARG A 397 -19.77 13.72 4.50
CA ARG A 397 -21.22 13.50 4.45
C ARG A 397 -21.73 12.71 5.65
N PHE A 398 -20.97 11.73 6.13
CA PHE A 398 -21.35 10.94 7.30
C PHE A 398 -21.30 11.80 8.58
N SER A 399 -20.22 12.56 8.79
CA SER A 399 -20.06 13.49 9.89
C SER A 399 -21.20 14.54 9.90
N THR A 400 -21.45 15.18 8.76
CA THR A 400 -22.51 16.17 8.60
C THR A 400 -23.90 15.56 8.87
N LYS A 401 -24.17 14.32 8.42
CA LYS A 401 -25.43 13.65 8.72
C LYS A 401 -25.62 13.38 10.20
N ILE A 402 -24.57 12.91 10.91
CA ILE A 402 -24.64 12.68 12.34
C ILE A 402 -24.96 14.00 13.06
N LEU A 403 -24.17 15.03 12.82
CA LEU A 403 -24.35 16.35 13.45
C LEU A 403 -25.75 16.91 13.21
N ASN A 404 -26.26 16.84 11.97
CA ASN A 404 -27.58 17.40 11.61
C ASN A 404 -28.78 16.59 12.14
N ASN A 405 -28.58 15.34 12.56
CA ASN A 405 -29.62 14.51 13.17
C ASN A 405 -29.53 14.48 14.72
N MET A 406 -28.56 15.16 15.31
CA MET A 406 -28.49 15.29 16.77
C MET A 406 -29.65 16.18 17.29
N PRO A 407 -30.31 15.77 18.39
CA PRO A 407 -31.38 16.58 19.03
C PRO A 407 -30.82 17.84 19.66
N SER A 408 -29.56 17.86 20.07
CA SER A 408 -28.89 19.03 20.65
C SER A 408 -28.27 19.90 19.56
N GLY A 409 -28.24 21.19 19.76
CA GLY A 409 -27.47 22.14 18.98
C GLY A 409 -25.97 21.90 19.20
N VAL A 410 -25.18 21.96 18.14
CA VAL A 410 -23.71 21.89 18.22
C VAL A 410 -23.16 23.11 17.51
N VAL A 411 -22.30 23.86 18.21
CA VAL A 411 -21.53 24.98 17.68
C VAL A 411 -20.05 24.72 17.92
N VAL A 412 -19.24 24.79 16.88
CA VAL A 412 -17.80 24.62 16.95
C VAL A 412 -17.13 25.95 16.66
N VAL A 413 -16.21 26.38 17.54
CA VAL A 413 -15.44 27.61 17.37
C VAL A 413 -13.94 27.35 17.50
N ASN A 414 -13.11 28.20 16.89
CA ASN A 414 -11.66 28.17 17.07
C ASN A 414 -11.22 28.88 18.38
N GLU A 415 -9.92 28.97 18.64
CA GLU A 415 -9.37 29.68 19.83
C GLU A 415 -9.63 31.19 19.80
N ASP A 416 -9.88 31.77 18.62
CA ASP A 416 -10.25 33.18 18.45
C ASP A 416 -11.77 33.39 18.59
N LEU A 417 -12.49 32.36 18.98
CA LEU A 417 -13.95 32.33 19.13
C LEU A 417 -14.73 32.63 17.84
N GLU A 418 -14.17 32.32 16.69
CA GLU A 418 -14.83 32.37 15.39
C GLU A 418 -15.54 31.04 15.11
N VAL A 419 -16.77 31.13 14.65
CA VAL A 419 -17.62 29.97 14.34
C VAL A 419 -17.05 29.21 13.14
N GLN A 420 -16.70 27.94 13.35
CA GLN A 420 -16.16 27.05 12.33
C GLN A 420 -17.23 26.12 11.76
N GLN A 421 -18.19 25.70 12.57
CA GLN A 421 -19.26 24.80 12.16
C GLN A 421 -20.44 24.89 13.12
N LEU A 422 -21.64 24.68 12.59
CA LEU A 422 -22.87 24.52 13.40
C LEU A 422 -23.81 23.51 12.73
N ASN A 423 -24.58 22.79 13.54
CA ASN A 423 -25.57 21.86 13.02
C ASN A 423 -26.94 22.51 12.84
N ARG A 424 -27.85 21.85 12.11
CA ARG A 424 -29.22 22.36 11.86
C ARG A 424 -30.00 22.62 13.14
N THR A 425 -29.76 21.86 14.19
CA THR A 425 -30.43 22.04 15.46
C THR A 425 -29.98 23.33 16.15
N ALA A 426 -28.66 23.63 16.16
CA ALA A 426 -28.13 24.91 16.64
C ALA A 426 -28.71 26.08 15.82
N MET A 427 -28.75 25.99 14.49
CA MET A 427 -29.33 27.02 13.63
C MET A 427 -30.79 27.32 14.00
N ARG A 428 -31.59 26.28 14.27
CA ARG A 428 -33.01 26.46 14.68
C ARG A 428 -33.13 27.05 16.09
N MET A 429 -32.29 26.62 17.03
CA MET A 429 -32.31 27.13 18.41
C MET A 429 -31.87 28.58 18.49
N LEU A 430 -30.90 28.98 17.67
CA LEU A 430 -30.29 30.31 17.66
C LEU A 430 -30.88 31.24 16.55
N ASN A 431 -32.02 30.87 15.95
CA ASN A 431 -32.73 31.63 14.91
C ASN A 431 -31.85 32.05 13.73
N ILE A 432 -30.86 31.17 13.31
CA ILE A 432 -29.96 31.42 12.19
C ILE A 432 -30.58 30.85 10.91
N SER A 433 -30.78 31.69 9.90
CA SER A 433 -31.42 31.30 8.64
C SER A 433 -30.46 30.53 7.71
N HIS A 434 -29.22 30.98 7.60
CA HIS A 434 -28.19 30.36 6.78
C HIS A 434 -26.88 30.21 7.55
N GLU A 435 -26.19 29.09 7.38
CA GLU A 435 -24.89 28.84 8.00
C GLU A 435 -23.87 29.93 7.66
N SER A 436 -23.91 30.42 6.41
CA SER A 436 -23.05 31.50 5.91
C SER A 436 -23.18 32.83 6.68
N ASP A 437 -24.26 33.02 7.45
CA ASP A 437 -24.50 34.27 8.16
C ASP A 437 -23.66 34.42 9.42
N VAL A 438 -23.08 33.31 9.88
CA VAL A 438 -22.29 33.26 11.13
C VAL A 438 -20.96 32.53 10.97
N LEU A 439 -20.76 31.78 9.89
CA LEU A 439 -19.54 31.03 9.65
C LEU A 439 -18.34 31.98 9.47
N GLY A 440 -17.29 31.81 10.26
CA GLY A 440 -16.13 32.71 10.28
C GLY A 440 -16.29 33.98 11.10
N ASP A 441 -17.52 34.28 11.59
CA ASP A 441 -17.77 35.41 12.48
C ASP A 441 -17.57 35.01 13.94
N SER A 442 -17.39 36.03 14.80
CA SER A 442 -17.28 35.81 16.24
C SER A 442 -18.56 35.24 16.84
N VAL A 443 -18.43 34.22 17.69
CA VAL A 443 -19.55 33.58 18.39
C VAL A 443 -20.35 34.53 19.27
N VAL A 444 -19.80 35.70 19.64
CA VAL A 444 -20.49 36.75 20.42
C VAL A 444 -21.79 37.20 19.78
N ARG A 445 -21.93 37.04 18.46
CA ARG A 445 -23.18 37.40 17.75
C ARG A 445 -24.37 36.51 18.10
N VAL A 446 -24.12 35.33 18.62
CA VAL A 446 -25.14 34.29 18.83
C VAL A 446 -25.14 33.70 20.23
N LEU A 447 -24.03 33.75 20.94
CA LEU A 447 -23.87 33.16 22.28
C LEU A 447 -22.98 34.04 23.17
N ASP A 448 -23.17 33.95 24.50
CA ASP A 448 -22.27 34.57 25.47
C ASP A 448 -20.86 33.90 25.40
N THR A 449 -19.83 34.74 25.36
CA THR A 449 -18.45 34.30 25.26
C THR A 449 -17.80 33.93 26.59
N ALA A 450 -18.35 34.36 27.73
CA ALA A 450 -17.76 34.13 29.05
C ALA A 450 -17.49 32.63 29.36
N PRO A 451 -18.43 31.71 29.06
CA PRO A 451 -18.17 30.28 29.27
C PRO A 451 -17.06 29.71 28.37
N PHE A 452 -16.90 30.24 27.16
CA PHE A 452 -15.83 29.83 26.25
C PHE A 452 -14.44 30.27 26.76
N PHE A 453 -14.34 31.53 27.21
CA PHE A 453 -13.10 32.01 27.83
C PHE A 453 -12.73 31.22 29.08
N THR A 454 -13.71 30.90 29.93
CA THR A 454 -13.50 30.07 31.13
C THR A 454 -12.94 28.70 30.75
N CYS A 455 -13.44 28.11 29.66
CA CYS A 455 -12.98 26.81 29.14
C CYS A 455 -11.55 26.91 28.57
N LEU A 456 -11.22 27.97 27.84
CA LEU A 456 -9.88 28.23 27.30
C LEU A 456 -8.85 28.44 28.40
N GLU A 457 -9.12 29.33 29.37
CA GLU A 457 -8.19 29.68 30.44
C GLU A 457 -7.91 28.52 31.40
N THR A 458 -8.98 27.80 31.80
CA THR A 458 -8.83 26.68 32.74
C THR A 458 -8.43 25.37 32.09
N GLY A 459 -8.67 25.23 30.78
CA GLY A 459 -8.53 23.98 30.03
C GLY A 459 -9.50 22.89 30.49
N LYS A 460 -10.52 23.22 31.27
CA LYS A 460 -11.54 22.29 31.77
C LYS A 460 -12.86 22.55 31.07
N SER A 461 -13.58 21.46 30.77
CA SER A 461 -14.91 21.54 30.16
C SER A 461 -15.89 22.24 31.12
N VAL A 462 -16.68 23.17 30.59
CA VAL A 462 -17.86 23.71 31.26
C VAL A 462 -19.01 22.75 31.03
N LYS A 463 -19.60 22.22 32.12
CA LYS A 463 -20.64 21.17 31.99
C LYS A 463 -21.97 21.67 32.58
N LYS A 464 -23.07 21.45 31.83
CA LYS A 464 -24.45 21.68 32.28
C LYS A 464 -24.69 23.10 32.81
N LEU A 465 -24.14 24.09 32.14
CA LEU A 465 -24.46 25.48 32.46
C LEU A 465 -25.84 25.79 31.95
N ARG A 466 -26.79 26.00 32.86
CA ARG A 466 -28.16 26.39 32.53
C ARG A 466 -28.32 27.90 32.64
N GLY A 467 -29.01 28.50 31.68
CA GLY A 467 -29.30 29.93 31.66
C GLY A 467 -30.51 30.27 30.81
N TYR A 468 -31.17 31.38 31.16
CA TYR A 468 -32.22 31.97 30.32
C TYR A 468 -31.58 32.88 29.29
N PHE A 469 -31.83 32.60 28.03
CA PHE A 469 -31.34 33.38 26.90
C PHE A 469 -32.44 34.26 26.36
N SER A 470 -32.38 35.54 26.73
CA SER A 470 -33.42 36.54 26.42
C SER A 470 -33.67 36.74 24.93
N ASP A 471 -32.61 36.65 24.12
CA ASP A 471 -32.70 36.84 22.67
C ASP A 471 -33.45 35.72 21.95
N TYR A 472 -33.59 34.57 22.60
CA TYR A 472 -34.27 33.37 22.08
C TYR A 472 -35.54 33.02 22.89
N GLU A 473 -35.79 33.72 24.01
CA GLU A 473 -36.87 33.44 24.96
C GLU A 473 -36.90 31.97 25.46
N LYS A 474 -35.72 31.39 25.68
CA LYS A 474 -35.55 29.97 26.03
C LYS A 474 -34.52 29.74 27.12
N TYR A 475 -34.70 28.62 27.82
CA TYR A 475 -33.67 28.09 28.71
C TYR A 475 -32.79 27.10 27.95
N PHE A 476 -31.48 27.36 27.91
CA PHE A 476 -30.50 26.42 27.34
C PHE A 476 -29.63 25.85 28.43
N GLU A 477 -29.28 24.55 28.24
CA GLU A 477 -28.20 23.88 28.96
C GLU A 477 -27.01 23.76 27.99
N GLN A 478 -25.89 24.38 28.34
CA GLN A 478 -24.67 24.38 27.55
C GLN A 478 -23.62 23.46 28.17
N THR A 479 -22.90 22.72 27.32
CA THR A 479 -21.71 21.97 27.67
C THR A 479 -20.60 22.29 26.69
N ILE A 480 -19.54 22.96 27.14
CA ILE A 480 -18.42 23.39 26.30
C ILE A 480 -17.22 22.53 26.59
N VAL A 481 -16.66 21.94 25.54
CA VAL A 481 -15.48 21.05 25.59
C VAL A 481 -14.38 21.65 24.72
N TYR A 482 -13.17 21.77 25.28
CA TYR A 482 -12.01 22.22 24.53
C TYR A 482 -11.18 21.03 24.06
N ASP A 483 -11.06 20.83 22.75
CA ASP A 483 -10.12 19.89 22.15
C ASP A 483 -8.81 20.60 21.80
N ARG A 484 -7.79 20.40 22.65
CA ARG A 484 -6.46 21.00 22.49
C ARG A 484 -5.73 20.49 21.25
N SER A 485 -6.03 19.27 20.80
CA SER A 485 -5.35 18.67 19.64
C SER A 485 -5.75 19.35 18.34
N SER A 486 -7.02 19.68 18.23
CA SER A 486 -7.60 20.35 17.06
C SER A 486 -7.72 21.87 17.23
N LYS A 487 -7.43 22.39 18.43
CA LYS A 487 -7.57 23.82 18.79
C LYS A 487 -8.97 24.37 18.55
N ILE A 488 -9.97 23.61 18.96
CA ILE A 488 -11.39 23.98 18.82
C ILE A 488 -12.14 23.82 20.13
N LEU A 489 -13.17 24.64 20.32
CA LEU A 489 -14.15 24.45 21.37
C LEU A 489 -15.46 23.99 20.76
N ILE A 490 -16.07 23.02 21.39
CA ILE A 490 -17.33 22.41 20.97
C ILE A 490 -18.37 22.75 22.03
N ASP A 491 -19.39 23.55 21.68
CA ASP A 491 -20.53 23.83 22.56
C ASP A 491 -21.70 22.96 22.12
N ILE A 492 -22.24 22.20 23.08
CA ILE A 492 -23.43 21.37 22.93
C ILE A 492 -24.54 22.03 23.69
N ILE A 493 -25.57 22.44 22.98
CA ILE A 493 -26.69 23.22 23.50
C ILE A 493 -27.96 22.35 23.49
N SER A 494 -28.61 22.25 24.62
CA SER A 494 -29.91 21.56 24.75
C SER A 494 -30.98 22.54 25.18
N ASP A 495 -32.13 22.52 24.53
CA ASP A 495 -33.32 23.31 24.94
C ASP A 495 -33.97 22.57 26.13
N VAL A 496 -33.94 23.21 27.28
CA VAL A 496 -34.48 22.69 28.55
C VAL A 496 -35.66 23.57 29.07
N THR A 497 -36.28 24.34 28.17
CA THR A 497 -37.33 25.28 28.51
C THR A 497 -38.52 24.58 29.18
N GLU A 498 -39.00 23.49 28.62
CA GLU A 498 -40.12 22.73 29.19
C GLU A 498 -39.78 22.16 30.58
N GLU A 499 -38.56 21.63 30.76
CA GLU A 499 -38.09 21.11 32.03
C GLU A 499 -37.99 22.18 33.11
N GLU A 500 -37.46 23.34 32.77
CA GLU A 500 -37.35 24.47 33.71
C GLU A 500 -38.70 25.07 34.05
N GLU A 501 -39.60 25.23 33.08
CA GLU A 501 -40.96 25.67 33.33
C GLU A 501 -41.73 24.69 34.23
N GLU A 502 -41.62 23.37 33.98
CA GLU A 502 -42.22 22.38 34.88
C GLU A 502 -41.63 22.43 36.28
N SER A 503 -40.31 22.58 36.37
CA SER A 503 -39.60 22.70 37.66
C SER A 503 -40.09 23.93 38.42
N MET A 504 -40.21 25.08 37.74
CA MET A 504 -40.75 26.30 38.33
C MET A 504 -42.23 26.16 38.78
N ARG A 505 -43.07 25.52 37.95
CA ARG A 505 -44.45 25.20 38.31
C ARG A 505 -44.54 24.30 39.54
N ARG A 506 -43.72 23.26 39.62
CA ARG A 506 -43.64 22.36 40.79
C ARG A 506 -43.18 23.12 42.04
N LYS A 507 -42.17 23.96 41.95
CA LYS A 507 -41.70 24.80 43.05
C LYS A 507 -42.78 25.80 43.51
N ALA A 508 -43.47 26.46 42.57
CA ALA A 508 -44.54 27.37 42.88
C ALA A 508 -45.74 26.67 43.55
N ILE A 509 -46.10 25.45 43.10
CA ILE A 509 -47.16 24.64 43.74
C ILE A 509 -46.70 24.20 45.13
N SER A 510 -45.46 23.76 45.32
CA SER A 510 -44.90 23.35 46.60
C SER A 510 -44.89 24.53 47.59
N GLN A 511 -44.42 25.72 47.15
CA GLN A 511 -44.45 26.93 47.99
C GLN A 511 -45.88 27.32 48.39
N LYS A 512 -46.81 27.32 47.44
CA LYS A 512 -48.21 27.64 47.70
C LYS A 512 -48.88 26.60 48.63
N THR A 513 -48.51 25.32 48.49
CA THR A 513 -48.99 24.25 49.37
C THR A 513 -48.41 24.43 50.78
N ALA A 514 -47.11 24.73 50.92
CA ALA A 514 -46.49 25.04 52.19
C ALA A 514 -47.11 26.25 52.89
N GLU A 515 -47.40 27.30 52.12
CA GLU A 515 -48.06 28.51 52.61
C GLU A 515 -49.48 28.22 53.10
N ILE A 516 -50.27 27.47 52.32
CA ILE A 516 -51.64 27.05 52.73
C ILE A 516 -51.56 26.16 53.97
N THR A 517 -50.62 25.23 54.00
CA THR A 517 -50.41 24.32 55.14
C THR A 517 -50.04 25.10 56.41
N ASN A 518 -49.13 26.06 56.31
CA ASN A 518 -48.78 26.96 57.42
C ASN A 518 -50.01 27.76 57.92
N ASN A 519 -50.78 28.31 57.01
CA ASN A 519 -51.98 29.06 57.35
C ASN A 519 -53.07 28.18 58.05
N VAL A 520 -53.22 26.92 57.60
CA VAL A 520 -54.09 25.93 58.24
C VAL A 520 -53.60 25.59 59.63
N ILE A 521 -52.30 25.34 59.79
CA ILE A 521 -51.68 25.08 61.08
C ILE A 521 -51.83 26.23 62.03
N GLU A 522 -51.59 27.48 61.60
CA GLU A 522 -51.80 28.69 62.41
C GLU A 522 -53.27 28.87 62.83
N ASN A 523 -54.24 28.67 61.93
CA ASN A 523 -55.61 28.68 62.22
C ASN A 523 -56.02 27.55 63.22
N GLN A 524 -55.56 26.35 63.03
CA GLN A 524 -55.80 25.24 63.98
C GLN A 524 -55.20 25.56 65.35
N MET A 525 -53.95 26.09 65.38
CA MET A 525 -53.28 26.54 66.61
C MET A 525 -54.13 27.59 67.36
N ARG A 526 -54.66 28.58 66.62
CA ARG A 526 -55.55 29.64 67.20
C ARG A 526 -56.79 29.02 67.79
N ILE A 527 -57.51 28.13 67.10
CA ILE A 527 -58.69 27.42 67.56
C ILE A 527 -58.34 26.56 68.78
N VAL A 528 -57.28 25.84 68.78
CA VAL A 528 -56.82 25.04 69.93
C VAL A 528 -56.51 25.96 71.15
N GLN A 529 -55.89 27.12 70.92
CA GLN A 529 -55.64 28.12 71.97
C GLN A 529 -56.91 28.70 72.53
N GLU A 530 -57.93 29.00 71.70
CA GLU A 530 -59.26 29.47 72.12
C GLU A 530 -60.00 28.39 72.91
N ILE A 531 -59.98 27.13 72.48
CA ILE A 531 -60.56 25.97 73.19
C ILE A 531 -59.84 25.73 74.52
N ALA A 532 -58.50 25.76 74.54
CA ALA A 532 -57.74 25.63 75.78
C ALA A 532 -57.96 26.76 76.77
N SER A 533 -58.17 27.98 76.29
CA SER A 533 -58.52 29.12 77.11
C SER A 533 -59.93 29.00 77.74
N LEU A 534 -60.81 28.30 77.05
CA LEU A 534 -62.20 28.04 77.54
C LEU A 534 -62.27 26.83 78.52
N LEU A 535 -61.37 25.86 78.38
CA LEU A 535 -61.41 24.64 79.19
C LEU A 535 -60.41 24.61 80.35
N GLY A 536 -59.55 25.62 80.56
CA GLY A 536 -58.65 25.77 81.70
C GLY A 536 -57.56 24.74 81.88
N GLU A 537 -57.20 24.00 80.78
CA GLU A 537 -56.17 22.93 80.82
C GLU A 537 -54.97 23.28 79.93
N THR A 538 -53.80 22.79 80.34
CA THR A 538 -52.44 23.17 79.94
C THR A 538 -52.11 22.93 78.49
N THR A 539 -51.83 24.01 77.78
CA THR A 539 -51.45 24.12 76.36
C THR A 539 -50.00 23.70 75.98
N ALA A 540 -49.21 23.27 76.92
CA ALA A 540 -47.76 23.02 76.68
C ALA A 540 -47.46 21.80 75.77
N GLU A 541 -48.13 20.69 75.95
CA GLU A 541 -47.89 19.46 75.17
C GLU A 541 -48.38 19.54 73.75
N THR A 542 -49.54 20.20 73.55
CA THR A 542 -50.10 20.39 72.18
C THR A 542 -49.23 21.35 71.34
N LYS A 543 -48.67 22.37 71.96
CA LYS A 543 -47.75 23.31 71.30
C LYS A 543 -46.44 22.63 70.88
N ILE A 544 -45.89 21.73 71.69
CA ILE A 544 -44.68 20.94 71.41
C ILE A 544 -44.93 19.97 70.23
N ALA A 545 -46.06 19.28 70.20
CA ALA A 545 -46.43 18.34 69.15
C ALA A 545 -46.62 19.05 67.78
N LEU A 546 -47.29 20.20 67.77
CA LEU A 546 -47.50 20.99 66.54
C LEU A 546 -46.22 21.68 66.05
N THR A 547 -45.30 22.09 66.94
CA THR A 547 -43.98 22.60 66.53
C THR A 547 -43.13 21.51 65.89
N ARG A 548 -43.12 20.28 66.42
CA ARG A 548 -42.45 19.12 65.82
C ARG A 548 -43.04 18.77 64.44
N LEU A 549 -44.37 18.89 64.25
CA LEU A 549 -45.00 18.67 62.95
C LEU A 549 -44.57 19.74 61.92
N LYS A 550 -44.43 21.00 62.37
CA LYS A 550 -43.93 22.10 61.55
C LYS A 550 -42.46 21.86 61.12
N GLU A 551 -41.59 21.44 62.04
CA GLU A 551 -40.19 21.13 61.78
C GLU A 551 -40.03 19.90 60.86
N SER A 552 -40.89 18.87 60.98
CA SER A 552 -40.81 17.72 60.09
C SER A 552 -41.26 18.02 58.65
N LEU A 553 -42.19 18.96 58.46
CA LEU A 553 -42.63 19.41 57.12
C LEU A 553 -41.64 20.34 56.44
N SER A 554 -40.79 21.06 57.22
CA SER A 554 -39.72 21.91 56.66
C SER A 554 -38.41 21.15 56.34
N LEU A 555 -38.27 19.86 56.75
CA LEU A 555 -37.11 19.01 56.47
C LEU A 555 -37.24 18.16 55.20
N GLU A 556 -38.37 18.22 54.47
CA GLU A 556 -38.53 17.55 53.17
C GLU A 556 -38.20 18.51 51.98
N GLU A 557 -37.63 19.70 52.23
CA GLU A 557 -37.25 20.71 51.21
C GLU A 557 -35.69 20.90 51.07
N GLU A 558 -34.81 19.93 51.50
CA GLU A 558 -33.39 19.94 51.13
C GLU A 558 -33.07 18.90 50.06
#